data_98810c15722dcfbc7a27600b0cd1a5c6
#
_entry.id   98810c15722dcfbc7a27600b0cd1a5c6
#
_cell.length_a   1.000
_cell.length_b   1.000
_cell.length_c   1.000
_cell.angle_alpha   90.00
_cell.angle_beta   90.00
_cell.angle_gamma   90.00
#
_symmetry.space_group_name_H-M   'P 1'
#
loop_
_entity.id
_entity.type
_entity.pdbx_description
1 polymer ?
#
loop_
_entity_poly.entity_id
_entity_poly.type
_entity_poly.pdbx_seq_one_letter_code
_entity_poly.pdbx_strand_id
1 'polypeptide(L)'
;MVVVNSLAASSWGVWSVGLTIPIALLMGFYLRYLRPGKVLEVSLIGIVLLVLAIASGAWIENTAISSALHLSKPFLAWAIILYGFIAAVLPVWMLLAPRDYLSTFMKVGVIAMLAVSIVIVRPVITVPAMTVYAHTGTGPVFSGKLFPFLFVTIACGALSGFHATISSGTTPKLIEKESQARLIGYGGMLMESFVAIMALVAALSVDRGIYFAMNSPAGATGSTVQSAVAYVNSLGLSGVHTDANALTTTAKLVGETSIISRTGGAPTLAVGLATIMHQLFGGQAMMSFWYHFAIMFEALFLSLIHISEPTRPY
;
A
#
# COMPACT_ATOMS: atom_id res chain seq x y z
N MET A 1 -11.37 -3.14 -3.61
CA MET A 1 -11.88 -2.31 -2.49
C MET A 1 -10.80 -1.53 -1.77
N VAL A 2 -9.66 -2.13 -1.36
CA VAL A 2 -8.57 -1.41 -0.66
C VAL A 2 -8.06 -0.23 -1.50
N VAL A 3 -7.64 -0.47 -2.75
CA VAL A 3 -7.16 0.58 -3.67
C VAL A 3 -8.21 1.68 -3.90
N VAL A 4 -9.49 1.31 -4.08
CA VAL A 4 -10.59 2.27 -4.24
C VAL A 4 -10.72 3.16 -3.01
N ASN A 5 -10.67 2.58 -1.81
CA ASN A 5 -10.77 3.36 -0.57
C ASN A 5 -9.55 4.26 -0.34
N SER A 6 -8.35 3.81 -0.72
CA SER A 6 -7.13 4.62 -0.60
C SER A 6 -7.11 5.80 -1.57
N LEU A 7 -7.60 5.60 -2.80
CA LEU A 7 -7.57 6.64 -3.84
C LEU A 7 -8.76 7.60 -3.77
N ALA A 8 -9.95 7.15 -3.31
CA ALA A 8 -11.17 7.95 -3.32
C ALA A 8 -11.08 9.26 -2.51
N ALA A 9 -10.17 9.33 -1.57
CA ALA A 9 -9.99 10.48 -0.69
C ALA A 9 -8.71 11.28 -0.99
N SER A 10 -7.92 10.88 -2.00
CA SER A 10 -6.61 11.47 -2.28
C SER A 10 -6.46 11.79 -3.76
N SER A 11 -6.54 13.06 -4.12
CA SER A 11 -6.23 13.55 -5.47
C SER A 11 -4.76 13.30 -5.83
N TRP A 12 -3.87 13.50 -4.89
CA TRP A 12 -2.45 13.19 -5.03
C TRP A 12 -2.22 11.70 -5.31
N GLY A 13 -2.89 10.81 -4.55
CA GLY A 13 -2.82 9.36 -4.78
C GLY A 13 -3.31 8.96 -6.18
N VAL A 14 -4.45 9.50 -6.63
CA VAL A 14 -4.99 9.27 -7.98
C VAL A 14 -3.99 9.73 -9.05
N TRP A 15 -3.41 10.91 -8.89
CA TRP A 15 -2.40 11.44 -9.80
C TRP A 15 -1.18 10.53 -9.89
N SER A 16 -0.57 10.20 -8.76
CA SER A 16 0.64 9.39 -8.71
C SER A 16 0.44 8.00 -9.30
N VAL A 17 -0.65 7.32 -8.93
CA VAL A 17 -0.99 5.99 -9.47
C VAL A 17 -1.35 6.06 -10.95
N GLY A 18 -2.10 7.08 -11.37
CA GLY A 18 -2.47 7.29 -12.76
C GLY A 18 -1.26 7.45 -13.69
N LEU A 19 -0.25 8.21 -13.24
CA LEU A 19 0.99 8.40 -14.00
C LEU A 19 1.84 7.14 -14.16
N THR A 20 1.64 6.12 -13.34
CA THR A 20 2.36 4.84 -13.53
C THR A 20 2.02 4.16 -14.85
N ILE A 21 0.81 4.41 -15.40
CA ILE A 21 0.36 3.82 -16.67
C ILE A 21 1.15 4.40 -17.86
N PRO A 22 1.17 5.73 -18.10
CA PRO A 22 1.98 6.28 -19.19
C PRO A 22 3.48 6.05 -19.02
N ILE A 23 3.99 6.04 -17.77
CA ILE A 23 5.39 5.70 -17.51
C ILE A 23 5.69 4.26 -17.96
N ALA A 24 4.83 3.30 -17.63
CA ALA A 24 4.99 1.91 -18.05
C ALA A 24 4.93 1.75 -19.58
N LEU A 25 3.99 2.43 -20.24
CA LEU A 25 3.90 2.43 -21.70
C LEU A 25 5.16 3.00 -22.35
N LEU A 26 5.68 4.10 -21.82
CA LEU A 26 6.93 4.72 -22.29
C LEU A 26 8.12 3.76 -22.11
N MET A 27 8.23 3.11 -20.96
CA MET A 27 9.28 2.11 -20.71
C MET A 27 9.17 0.91 -21.68
N GLY A 28 7.96 0.40 -21.89
CA GLY A 28 7.72 -0.70 -22.83
C GLY A 28 8.09 -0.33 -24.28
N PHE A 29 7.68 0.84 -24.70
CA PHE A 29 8.03 1.36 -26.02
C PHE A 29 9.54 1.57 -26.19
N TYR A 30 10.19 2.14 -25.15
CA TYR A 30 11.65 2.37 -25.14
C TYR A 30 12.42 1.05 -25.27
N LEU A 31 12.06 0.03 -24.45
CA LEU A 31 12.72 -1.27 -24.48
C LEU A 31 12.53 -2.00 -25.82
N ARG A 32 11.37 -1.82 -26.46
CA ARG A 32 11.07 -2.55 -27.69
C ARG A 32 11.63 -1.89 -28.94
N TYR A 33 11.54 -0.57 -29.06
CA TYR A 33 11.81 0.14 -30.30
C TYR A 33 13.08 0.99 -30.27
N LEU A 34 13.43 1.61 -29.12
CA LEU A 34 14.56 2.52 -29.04
C LEU A 34 15.85 1.81 -28.66
N ARG A 35 15.86 1.08 -27.56
CA ARG A 35 17.06 0.38 -27.06
C ARG A 35 16.75 -1.01 -26.49
N PRO A 36 16.60 -2.02 -27.34
CA PRO A 36 16.34 -3.40 -26.90
C PRO A 36 17.46 -3.91 -25.97
N GLY A 37 17.05 -4.52 -24.83
CA GLY A 37 17.98 -5.13 -23.88
C GLY A 37 18.65 -4.17 -22.88
N LYS A 38 18.45 -2.85 -22.97
CA LYS A 38 18.99 -1.87 -22.01
C LYS A 38 18.08 -1.72 -20.78
N VAL A 39 17.86 -2.81 -20.06
CA VAL A 39 16.92 -2.87 -18.94
C VAL A 39 17.30 -1.92 -17.81
N LEU A 40 18.59 -1.84 -17.45
CA LEU A 40 19.06 -0.97 -16.35
C LEU A 40 18.83 0.52 -16.65
N GLU A 41 19.07 0.93 -17.89
CA GLU A 41 18.87 2.32 -18.33
C GLU A 41 17.39 2.72 -18.23
N VAL A 42 16.49 1.87 -18.74
CA VAL A 42 15.04 2.09 -18.66
C VAL A 42 14.55 2.06 -17.20
N SER A 43 15.10 1.19 -16.37
CA SER A 43 14.74 1.11 -14.96
C SER A 43 15.09 2.39 -14.22
N LEU A 44 16.27 2.95 -14.45
CA LEU A 44 16.67 4.23 -13.85
C LEU A 44 15.75 5.37 -14.32
N ILE A 45 15.44 5.43 -15.62
CA ILE A 45 14.48 6.41 -16.16
C ILE A 45 13.11 6.25 -15.48
N GLY A 46 12.63 5.01 -15.38
CA GLY A 46 11.34 4.70 -14.73
C GLY A 46 11.30 5.12 -13.27
N ILE A 47 12.35 4.84 -12.49
CA ILE A 47 12.45 5.26 -11.09
C ILE A 47 12.43 6.78 -10.96
N VAL A 48 13.20 7.49 -11.77
CA VAL A 48 13.24 8.96 -11.75
C VAL A 48 11.87 9.54 -12.09
N LEU A 49 11.22 9.05 -13.15
CA LEU A 49 9.88 9.50 -13.53
C LEU A 49 8.84 9.21 -12.44
N LEU A 50 8.97 8.10 -11.75
CA LEU A 50 8.09 7.72 -10.67
C LEU A 50 8.26 8.63 -9.44
N VAL A 51 9.49 8.94 -9.05
CA VAL A 51 9.76 9.91 -7.98
C VAL A 51 9.22 11.30 -8.35
N LEU A 52 9.40 11.72 -9.60
CA LEU A 52 8.84 12.97 -10.11
C LEU A 52 7.31 12.96 -10.11
N ALA A 53 6.67 11.83 -10.44
CA ALA A 53 5.22 11.69 -10.39
C ALA A 53 4.67 11.88 -8.97
N ILE A 54 5.36 11.34 -7.95
CA ILE A 54 4.98 11.54 -6.55
C ILE A 54 5.21 13.00 -6.14
N ALA A 55 6.39 13.54 -6.40
CA ALA A 55 6.73 14.91 -6.03
C ALA A 55 5.80 15.95 -6.69
N SER A 56 5.41 15.73 -7.95
CA SER A 56 4.46 16.60 -8.66
C SER A 56 3.05 16.58 -8.07
N GLY A 57 2.67 15.51 -7.38
CA GLY A 57 1.36 15.40 -6.73
C GLY A 57 1.11 16.49 -5.68
N ALA A 58 2.16 16.89 -4.94
CA ALA A 58 2.08 18.00 -3.99
C ALA A 58 1.72 19.34 -4.66
N TRP A 59 2.20 19.55 -5.88
CA TRP A 59 1.85 20.73 -6.66
C TRP A 59 0.42 20.64 -7.19
N ILE A 60 0.02 19.47 -7.69
CA ILE A 60 -1.33 19.23 -8.24
C ILE A 60 -2.41 19.46 -7.18
N GLU A 61 -2.18 19.09 -5.93
CA GLU A 61 -3.13 19.27 -4.84
C GLU A 61 -3.52 20.74 -4.63
N ASN A 62 -2.61 21.66 -4.92
CA ASN A 62 -2.83 23.11 -4.82
C ASN A 62 -3.36 23.76 -6.11
N THR A 63 -3.72 22.97 -7.13
CA THR A 63 -4.24 23.46 -8.41
C THR A 63 -5.72 23.15 -8.59
N ALA A 64 -6.37 23.81 -9.54
CA ALA A 64 -7.75 23.52 -9.92
C ALA A 64 -7.94 22.06 -10.44
N ILE A 65 -6.87 21.40 -10.86
CA ILE A 65 -6.89 20.01 -11.33
C ILE A 65 -7.23 19.05 -10.18
N SER A 66 -6.88 19.39 -8.94
CA SER A 66 -7.20 18.59 -7.75
C SER A 66 -8.70 18.26 -7.66
N SER A 67 -9.57 19.24 -7.93
CA SER A 67 -11.02 19.02 -7.88
C SER A 67 -11.51 17.98 -8.90
N ALA A 68 -10.88 17.92 -10.07
CA ALA A 68 -11.20 16.93 -11.11
C ALA A 68 -10.66 15.51 -10.77
N LEU A 69 -9.66 15.43 -9.90
CA LEU A 69 -9.06 14.16 -9.45
C LEU A 69 -9.71 13.59 -8.17
N HIS A 70 -10.62 14.31 -7.54
CA HIS A 70 -11.48 13.77 -6.49
C HIS A 70 -12.56 12.86 -7.09
N LEU A 71 -12.21 11.61 -7.32
CA LEU A 71 -13.05 10.64 -8.00
C LEU A 71 -13.94 9.88 -7.01
N SER A 72 -15.19 9.66 -7.39
CA SER A 72 -16.11 8.87 -6.58
C SER A 72 -15.70 7.39 -6.52
N LYS A 73 -16.02 6.69 -5.42
CA LYS A 73 -15.72 5.27 -5.25
C LYS A 73 -16.29 4.38 -6.39
N PRO A 74 -17.55 4.59 -6.86
CA PRO A 74 -18.05 3.83 -8.01
C PRO A 74 -17.26 4.08 -9.29
N PHE A 75 -16.87 5.32 -9.56
CA PHE A 75 -16.07 5.65 -10.73
C PHE A 75 -14.69 4.97 -10.68
N LEU A 76 -14.00 5.02 -9.53
CA LEU A 76 -12.72 4.34 -9.33
C LEU A 76 -12.85 2.83 -9.49
N ALA A 77 -13.93 2.23 -8.97
CA ALA A 77 -14.16 0.79 -9.13
C ALA A 77 -14.29 0.41 -10.63
N TRP A 78 -15.07 1.16 -11.39
CA TRP A 78 -15.21 0.94 -12.83
C TRP A 78 -13.91 1.20 -13.58
N ALA A 79 -13.17 2.25 -13.23
CA ALA A 79 -11.88 2.56 -13.83
C ALA A 79 -10.86 1.41 -13.61
N ILE A 80 -10.83 0.82 -12.42
CA ILE A 80 -9.94 -0.31 -12.11
C ILE A 80 -10.37 -1.56 -12.89
N ILE A 81 -11.69 -1.85 -13.00
CA ILE A 81 -12.20 -2.97 -13.79
C ILE A 81 -11.83 -2.80 -15.26
N LEU A 82 -12.07 -1.61 -15.81
CA LEU A 82 -11.73 -1.29 -17.19
C LEU A 82 -10.22 -1.36 -17.44
N TYR A 83 -9.41 -0.82 -16.52
CA TYR A 83 -7.97 -0.95 -16.57
C TYR A 83 -7.53 -2.42 -16.59
N GLY A 84 -8.11 -3.25 -15.71
CA GLY A 84 -7.83 -4.68 -15.67
C GLY A 84 -8.17 -5.40 -16.98
N PHE A 85 -9.31 -5.07 -17.56
CA PHE A 85 -9.72 -5.60 -18.85
C PHE A 85 -8.74 -5.20 -19.99
N ILE A 86 -8.39 -3.91 -20.04
CA ILE A 86 -7.44 -3.41 -21.04
C ILE A 86 -6.08 -4.08 -20.86
N ALA A 87 -5.59 -4.17 -19.61
CA ALA A 87 -4.31 -4.80 -19.30
C ALA A 87 -4.28 -6.29 -19.70
N ALA A 88 -5.42 -7.00 -19.56
CA ALA A 88 -5.53 -8.40 -19.94
C ALA A 88 -5.60 -8.62 -21.46
N VAL A 89 -6.10 -7.64 -22.21
CA VAL A 89 -6.21 -7.73 -23.69
C VAL A 89 -4.93 -7.27 -24.39
N LEU A 90 -4.23 -6.31 -23.81
CA LEU A 90 -3.00 -5.78 -24.39
C LEU A 90 -1.85 -6.80 -24.37
N PRO A 91 -0.91 -6.73 -25.34
CA PRO A 91 0.31 -7.52 -25.28
C PRO A 91 1.09 -7.26 -23.99
N VAL A 92 1.56 -8.32 -23.33
CA VAL A 92 2.26 -8.26 -22.03
C VAL A 92 3.43 -7.27 -22.03
N TRP A 93 4.19 -7.22 -23.11
CA TRP A 93 5.34 -6.32 -23.26
C TRP A 93 4.99 -4.83 -23.23
N MET A 94 3.75 -4.48 -23.56
CA MET A 94 3.36 -3.08 -23.74
C MET A 94 3.05 -2.40 -22.41
N LEU A 95 2.35 -3.05 -21.50
CA LEU A 95 1.91 -2.47 -20.24
C LEU A 95 2.34 -3.29 -19.03
N LEU A 96 2.09 -4.60 -19.05
CA LEU A 96 2.28 -5.46 -17.88
C LEU A 96 3.75 -5.64 -17.51
N ALA A 97 4.59 -6.08 -18.44
CA ALA A 97 6.00 -6.32 -18.16
C ALA A 97 6.75 -5.06 -17.70
N PRO A 98 6.64 -3.88 -18.34
CA PRO A 98 7.30 -2.68 -17.86
C PRO A 98 6.80 -2.21 -16.50
N ARG A 99 5.50 -2.32 -16.25
CA ARG A 99 4.91 -1.94 -14.97
C ARG A 99 5.33 -2.87 -13.83
N ASP A 100 5.38 -4.17 -14.09
CA ASP A 100 5.85 -5.15 -13.12
C ASP A 100 7.33 -4.96 -12.79
N TYR A 101 8.14 -4.65 -13.79
CA TYR A 101 9.52 -4.25 -13.61
C TYR A 101 9.66 -3.03 -12.69
N LEU A 102 8.92 -1.97 -12.99
CA LEU A 102 8.90 -0.75 -12.17
C LEU A 102 8.47 -1.04 -10.73
N SER A 103 7.42 -1.86 -10.57
CA SER A 103 6.93 -2.25 -9.25
C SER A 103 7.94 -3.09 -8.47
N THR A 104 8.72 -3.94 -9.12
CA THR A 104 9.74 -4.78 -8.48
C THR A 104 10.86 -3.94 -7.88
N PHE A 105 11.39 -2.96 -8.61
CA PHE A 105 12.40 -2.04 -8.07
C PHE A 105 11.86 -1.23 -6.89
N MET A 106 10.63 -0.75 -6.98
CA MET A 106 9.98 -0.08 -5.87
C MET A 106 9.86 -0.99 -4.65
N LYS A 107 9.35 -2.20 -4.84
CA LYS A 107 9.15 -3.17 -3.75
C LYS A 107 10.46 -3.44 -3.02
N VAL A 108 11.50 -3.81 -3.76
CA VAL A 108 12.82 -4.10 -3.16
C VAL A 108 13.41 -2.86 -2.48
N GLY A 109 13.34 -1.70 -3.12
CA GLY A 109 13.84 -0.44 -2.57
C GLY A 109 13.12 -0.03 -1.28
N VAL A 110 11.79 -0.05 -1.29
CA VAL A 110 10.97 0.31 -0.11
C VAL A 110 11.20 -0.66 1.05
N ILE A 111 11.23 -1.96 0.77
CA ILE A 111 11.47 -2.98 1.78
C ILE A 111 12.84 -2.79 2.43
N ALA A 112 13.89 -2.60 1.63
CA ALA A 112 15.24 -2.36 2.12
C ALA A 112 15.31 -1.06 2.95
N MET A 113 14.72 0.02 2.42
CA MET A 113 14.69 1.33 3.08
C MET A 113 13.93 1.27 4.41
N LEU A 114 12.76 0.62 4.44
CA LEU A 114 11.97 0.46 5.66
C LEU A 114 12.71 -0.41 6.69
N ALA A 115 13.35 -1.49 6.27
CA ALA A 115 14.15 -2.34 7.16
C ALA A 115 15.27 -1.56 7.83
N VAL A 116 16.05 -0.81 7.05
CA VAL A 116 17.12 0.06 7.57
C VAL A 116 16.56 1.12 8.50
N SER A 117 15.44 1.74 8.12
CA SER A 117 14.79 2.77 8.93
C SER A 117 14.30 2.24 10.28
N ILE A 118 13.70 1.06 10.32
CA ILE A 118 13.26 0.42 11.58
C ILE A 118 14.45 0.15 12.50
N VAL A 119 15.57 -0.33 11.96
CA VAL A 119 16.77 -0.62 12.77
C VAL A 119 17.39 0.65 13.35
N ILE A 120 17.40 1.75 12.59
CA ILE A 120 18.00 3.03 13.03
C ILE A 120 17.06 3.77 13.97
N VAL A 121 15.79 3.93 13.59
CA VAL A 121 14.79 4.71 14.35
C VAL A 121 14.37 3.99 15.63
N ARG A 122 14.32 2.65 15.59
CA ARG A 122 13.87 1.81 16.72
C ARG A 122 12.52 2.27 17.26
N PRO A 123 11.46 2.28 16.46
CA PRO A 123 10.16 2.79 16.89
C PRO A 123 9.67 2.05 18.13
N VAL A 124 9.17 2.79 19.11
CA VAL A 124 8.67 2.23 20.36
C VAL A 124 7.28 1.66 20.12
N ILE A 125 7.11 0.38 20.38
CA ILE A 125 5.81 -0.30 20.33
C ILE A 125 5.15 -0.19 21.70
N THR A 126 4.06 0.56 21.78
CA THR A 126 3.29 0.79 23.00
C THR A 126 2.05 -0.11 23.14
N VAL A 127 1.78 -0.89 22.11
CA VAL A 127 0.60 -1.77 22.05
C VAL A 127 0.84 -3.02 22.91
N PRO A 128 -0.11 -3.43 23.78
CA PRO A 128 0.02 -4.66 24.54
C PRO A 128 0.00 -5.88 23.61
N ALA A 129 0.71 -6.96 23.99
CA ALA A 129 0.75 -8.20 23.23
C ALA A 129 -0.63 -8.83 22.99
N MET A 130 -1.54 -8.68 23.95
CA MET A 130 -2.93 -9.12 23.87
C MET A 130 -3.85 -7.99 24.30
N THR A 131 -4.87 -7.72 23.50
CA THR A 131 -5.91 -6.75 23.85
C THR A 131 -7.08 -7.48 24.54
N VAL A 132 -7.88 -6.73 25.30
CA VAL A 132 -9.12 -7.27 25.91
C VAL A 132 -10.08 -7.86 24.87
N TYR A 133 -10.03 -7.40 23.65
CA TYR A 133 -10.87 -7.86 22.56
C TYR A 133 -10.55 -9.29 22.08
N ALA A 134 -9.37 -9.80 22.39
CA ALA A 134 -9.00 -11.18 22.08
C ALA A 134 -9.95 -12.21 22.73
N HIS A 135 -10.49 -11.88 23.89
CA HIS A 135 -11.41 -12.73 24.66
C HIS A 135 -12.88 -12.35 24.46
N THR A 136 -13.18 -11.05 24.42
CA THR A 136 -14.58 -10.57 24.33
C THR A 136 -15.16 -10.67 22.93
N GLY A 137 -14.34 -10.59 21.91
CA GLY A 137 -14.79 -10.60 20.52
C GLY A 137 -15.50 -9.30 20.08
N THR A 138 -15.45 -8.25 20.88
CA THR A 138 -16.15 -6.96 20.65
C THR A 138 -15.22 -5.87 20.09
N GLY A 139 -14.22 -6.26 19.32
CA GLY A 139 -13.23 -5.32 18.79
C GLY A 139 -13.84 -4.22 17.92
N PRO A 140 -13.36 -2.96 18.05
CA PRO A 140 -13.94 -1.82 17.34
C PRO A 140 -13.62 -1.81 15.83
N VAL A 141 -12.56 -2.50 15.42
CA VAL A 141 -12.17 -2.63 14.00
C VAL A 141 -12.85 -3.83 13.37
N PHE A 142 -12.82 -4.95 14.09
CA PHE A 142 -13.47 -6.19 13.69
C PHE A 142 -14.16 -6.84 14.90
N SER A 143 -15.36 -7.33 14.71
CA SER A 143 -16.09 -8.12 15.69
C SER A 143 -15.78 -9.60 15.49
N GLY A 144 -15.48 -10.32 16.56
CA GLY A 144 -15.19 -11.76 16.54
C GLY A 144 -14.12 -12.15 17.56
N LYS A 145 -14.19 -13.39 18.02
CA LYS A 145 -13.18 -13.96 18.91
C LYS A 145 -11.86 -14.14 18.17
N LEU A 146 -10.75 -14.10 18.90
CA LEU A 146 -9.40 -14.26 18.33
C LEU A 146 -9.32 -15.51 17.44
N PHE A 147 -9.87 -16.63 17.92
CA PHE A 147 -10.03 -17.84 17.12
C PHE A 147 -11.52 -18.07 16.79
N PRO A 148 -11.90 -18.35 15.55
CA PRO A 148 -11.05 -18.57 14.37
C PRO A 148 -10.73 -17.29 13.57
N PHE A 149 -11.17 -16.12 14.03
CA PHE A 149 -11.14 -14.89 13.22
C PHE A 149 -9.70 -14.47 12.81
N LEU A 150 -8.75 -14.51 13.76
CA LEU A 150 -7.35 -14.21 13.44
C LEU A 150 -6.82 -15.18 12.37
N PHE A 151 -7.17 -16.47 12.46
CA PHE A 151 -6.76 -17.46 11.49
C PHE A 151 -7.30 -17.14 10.08
N VAL A 152 -8.56 -16.70 9.99
CA VAL A 152 -9.16 -16.29 8.71
C VAL A 152 -8.46 -15.06 8.13
N THR A 153 -8.09 -14.07 8.96
CA THR A 153 -7.44 -12.84 8.49
C THR A 153 -6.02 -13.08 7.98
N ILE A 154 -5.27 -14.02 8.57
CA ILE A 154 -3.91 -14.36 8.11
C ILE A 154 -3.89 -15.48 7.07
N ALA A 155 -5.03 -16.07 6.74
CA ALA A 155 -5.14 -17.23 5.84
C ALA A 155 -4.62 -16.93 4.43
N CYS A 156 -4.66 -15.69 3.98
CA CYS A 156 -4.11 -15.30 2.68
C CYS A 156 -2.62 -15.64 2.56
N GLY A 157 -1.81 -15.36 3.58
CA GLY A 157 -0.39 -15.71 3.60
C GLY A 157 -0.12 -17.21 3.82
N ALA A 158 -1.03 -17.90 4.52
CA ALA A 158 -0.83 -19.30 4.90
C ALA A 158 -1.42 -20.31 3.88
N LEU A 159 -2.58 -20.02 3.30
CA LEU A 159 -3.41 -20.98 2.55
C LEU A 159 -4.00 -20.38 1.28
N SER A 160 -3.42 -19.34 0.70
CA SER A 160 -3.98 -18.68 -0.48
C SER A 160 -4.06 -19.63 -1.67
N GLY A 161 -5.24 -19.88 -2.17
CA GLY A 161 -5.46 -20.65 -3.40
C GLY A 161 -4.87 -19.95 -4.63
N PHE A 162 -4.76 -18.63 -4.59
CA PHE A 162 -4.11 -17.85 -5.63
C PHE A 162 -2.60 -18.10 -5.68
N HIS A 163 -1.91 -18.11 -4.54
CA HIS A 163 -0.49 -18.48 -4.48
C HIS A 163 -0.24 -19.91 -4.96
N ALA A 164 -1.15 -20.85 -4.65
CA ALA A 164 -1.08 -22.21 -5.16
C ALA A 164 -1.20 -22.25 -6.70
N THR A 165 -2.10 -21.46 -7.28
CA THR A 165 -2.27 -21.36 -8.74
C THR A 165 -1.02 -20.79 -9.41
N ILE A 166 -0.41 -19.74 -8.83
CA ILE A 166 0.83 -19.15 -9.37
C ILE A 166 1.99 -20.13 -9.26
N SER A 167 2.16 -20.76 -8.11
CA SER A 167 3.27 -21.69 -7.89
C SER A 167 3.20 -22.94 -8.76
N SER A 168 2.01 -23.37 -9.17
CA SER A 168 1.82 -24.52 -10.05
C SER A 168 1.73 -24.17 -11.54
N GLY A 169 1.21 -22.99 -11.88
CA GLY A 169 0.91 -22.63 -13.25
C GLY A 169 1.87 -21.64 -13.91
N THR A 170 2.32 -20.63 -13.17
CA THR A 170 3.09 -19.50 -13.70
C THR A 170 4.58 -19.65 -13.43
N THR A 171 4.95 -19.80 -12.17
CA THR A 171 6.34 -19.84 -11.73
C THR A 171 7.15 -20.93 -12.44
N PRO A 172 6.63 -22.16 -12.64
CA PRO A 172 7.38 -23.21 -13.35
C PRO A 172 7.71 -22.86 -14.80
N LYS A 173 6.89 -22.03 -15.44
CA LYS A 173 7.12 -21.60 -16.83
C LYS A 173 8.18 -20.50 -16.95
N LEU A 174 8.47 -19.80 -15.87
CA LEU A 174 9.44 -18.70 -15.82
C LEU A 174 10.81 -19.13 -15.31
N ILE A 175 10.91 -20.30 -14.65
CA ILE A 175 12.15 -20.82 -14.11
C ILE A 175 12.97 -21.45 -15.24
N GLU A 176 14.18 -20.94 -15.47
CA GLU A 176 15.09 -21.48 -16.49
C GLU A 176 15.82 -22.75 -16.04
N LYS A 177 16.10 -22.89 -14.74
CA LYS A 177 16.85 -24.00 -14.16
C LYS A 177 16.16 -24.51 -12.90
N GLU A 178 16.04 -25.83 -12.78
CA GLU A 178 15.47 -26.47 -11.57
C GLU A 178 16.17 -26.09 -10.26
N SER A 179 17.49 -25.85 -10.32
CA SER A 179 18.27 -25.38 -9.15
C SER A 179 17.79 -24.05 -8.58
N GLN A 180 17.12 -23.22 -9.37
CA GLN A 180 16.55 -21.94 -8.93
C GLN A 180 15.22 -22.11 -8.17
N ALA A 181 14.51 -23.21 -8.33
CA ALA A 181 13.19 -23.44 -7.73
C ALA A 181 13.23 -23.29 -6.20
N ARG A 182 14.25 -23.84 -5.55
CA ARG A 182 14.43 -23.73 -4.11
C ARG A 182 14.69 -22.30 -3.66
N LEU A 183 15.55 -21.56 -4.33
CA LEU A 183 15.86 -20.17 -4.02
C LEU A 183 14.62 -19.28 -4.21
N ILE A 184 13.90 -19.47 -5.30
CA ILE A 184 12.69 -18.68 -5.62
C ILE A 184 11.59 -19.01 -4.63
N GLY A 185 11.30 -20.27 -4.35
CA GLY A 185 10.24 -20.68 -3.42
C GLY A 185 10.52 -20.26 -1.98
N TYR A 186 11.64 -20.69 -1.41
CA TYR A 186 12.00 -20.33 -0.03
C TYR A 186 12.38 -18.86 0.11
N GLY A 187 13.10 -18.30 -0.84
CA GLY A 187 13.47 -16.89 -0.84
C GLY A 187 12.24 -15.98 -0.88
N GLY A 188 11.26 -16.31 -1.72
CA GLY A 188 9.98 -15.59 -1.77
C GLY A 188 9.23 -15.68 -0.45
N MET A 189 9.10 -16.86 0.13
CA MET A 189 8.45 -17.08 1.43
C MET A 189 9.12 -16.27 2.56
N LEU A 190 10.45 -16.32 2.64
CA LEU A 190 11.20 -15.59 3.68
C LEU A 190 11.07 -14.08 3.48
N MET A 191 11.10 -13.61 2.24
CA MET A 191 10.92 -12.19 1.92
C MET A 191 9.52 -11.72 2.30
N GLU A 192 8.46 -12.50 2.00
CA GLU A 192 7.09 -12.19 2.40
C GLU A 192 6.94 -12.12 3.92
N SER A 193 7.52 -13.08 4.65
CA SER A 193 7.52 -13.06 6.12
C SER A 193 8.25 -11.83 6.67
N PHE A 194 9.37 -11.46 6.08
CA PHE A 194 10.13 -10.28 6.46
C PHE A 194 9.34 -8.98 6.23
N VAL A 195 8.68 -8.87 5.09
CA VAL A 195 7.78 -7.73 4.78
C VAL A 195 6.62 -7.66 5.76
N ALA A 196 6.01 -8.80 6.10
CA ALA A 196 4.90 -8.85 7.06
C ALA A 196 5.31 -8.37 8.45
N ILE A 197 6.51 -8.75 8.92
CA ILE A 197 7.05 -8.28 10.21
C ILE A 197 7.28 -6.76 10.17
N MET A 198 7.87 -6.24 9.10
CA MET A 198 8.10 -4.80 8.96
C MET A 198 6.79 -4.01 8.88
N ALA A 199 5.80 -4.53 8.15
CA ALA A 199 4.47 -3.93 8.06
C ALA A 199 3.77 -3.91 9.43
N LEU A 200 3.91 -4.98 10.22
CA LEU A 200 3.41 -5.03 11.58
C LEU A 200 4.08 -3.97 12.46
N VAL A 201 5.41 -3.85 12.42
CA VAL A 201 6.15 -2.82 13.16
C VAL A 201 5.69 -1.42 12.76
N ALA A 202 5.55 -1.16 11.45
CA ALA A 202 5.07 0.13 10.96
C ALA A 202 3.65 0.44 11.46
N ALA A 203 2.72 -0.52 11.40
CA ALA A 203 1.37 -0.34 11.89
C ALA A 203 1.31 -0.11 13.41
N LEU A 204 2.15 -0.80 14.19
CA LEU A 204 2.24 -0.68 15.64
C LEU A 204 2.98 0.59 16.11
N SER A 205 3.69 1.28 15.21
CA SER A 205 4.35 2.56 15.48
C SER A 205 3.41 3.77 15.40
N VAL A 206 2.22 3.58 14.82
CA VAL A 206 1.17 4.61 14.77
C VAL A 206 0.58 4.81 16.16
N ASP A 207 0.26 6.07 16.52
CA ASP A 207 -0.45 6.37 17.76
C ASP A 207 -1.76 5.56 17.82
N ARG A 208 -2.03 4.98 18.99
CA ARG A 208 -3.16 4.05 19.18
C ARG A 208 -4.52 4.71 18.98
N GLY A 209 -4.67 5.96 19.39
CA GLY A 209 -5.90 6.70 19.17
C GLY A 209 -6.14 6.99 17.71
N ILE A 210 -5.09 7.36 16.98
CA ILE A 210 -5.11 7.56 15.52
C ILE A 210 -5.41 6.24 14.82
N TYR A 211 -4.76 5.14 15.23
CA TYR A 211 -5.00 3.80 14.68
C TYR A 211 -6.48 3.41 14.75
N PHE A 212 -7.13 3.58 15.92
CA PHE A 212 -8.55 3.24 16.06
C PHE A 212 -9.46 4.19 15.28
N ALA A 213 -9.15 5.48 15.23
CA ALA A 213 -9.91 6.43 14.40
C ALA A 213 -9.83 6.11 12.91
N MET A 214 -8.68 5.63 12.43
CA MET A 214 -8.48 5.24 11.03
C MET A 214 -9.17 3.92 10.68
N ASN A 215 -9.08 2.91 11.53
CA ASN A 215 -9.48 1.55 11.20
C ASN A 215 -10.91 1.20 11.61
N SER A 216 -11.54 1.99 12.47
CA SER A 216 -12.94 1.77 12.83
C SER A 216 -13.89 2.16 11.70
N PRO A 217 -14.98 1.41 11.49
CA PRO A 217 -15.90 1.65 10.40
C PRO A 217 -16.63 3.00 10.57
N ALA A 218 -16.95 3.66 9.45
CA ALA A 218 -17.61 4.96 9.42
C ALA A 218 -18.97 5.00 10.14
N GLY A 219 -19.66 3.87 10.19
CA GLY A 219 -20.91 3.75 10.97
C GLY A 219 -20.72 3.89 12.47
N ALA A 220 -19.52 3.59 13.00
CA ALA A 220 -19.19 3.71 14.42
C ALA A 220 -18.53 5.07 14.74
N THR A 221 -17.59 5.51 13.92
CA THR A 221 -16.86 6.76 14.14
C THR A 221 -17.65 8.01 13.74
N GLY A 222 -18.68 7.85 12.89
CA GLY A 222 -19.37 8.98 12.28
C GLY A 222 -18.55 9.65 11.17
N SER A 223 -19.03 10.81 10.71
CA SER A 223 -18.44 11.55 9.57
C SER A 223 -17.58 12.76 10.00
N THR A 224 -17.54 13.09 11.30
CA THR A 224 -16.84 14.26 11.80
C THR A 224 -15.66 13.89 12.69
N VAL A 225 -14.70 14.81 12.81
CA VAL A 225 -13.55 14.62 13.72
C VAL A 225 -14.00 14.46 15.17
N GLN A 226 -14.99 15.25 15.58
CA GLN A 226 -15.52 15.21 16.95
C GLN A 226 -16.19 13.89 17.27
N SER A 227 -16.99 13.35 16.35
CA SER A 227 -17.64 12.03 16.55
C SER A 227 -16.61 10.90 16.61
N ALA A 228 -15.56 10.96 15.79
CA ALA A 228 -14.48 9.98 15.84
C ALA A 228 -13.69 10.04 17.16
N VAL A 229 -13.39 11.25 17.64
CA VAL A 229 -12.74 11.46 18.96
C VAL A 229 -13.61 10.89 20.07
N ALA A 230 -14.91 11.23 20.10
CA ALA A 230 -15.84 10.74 21.10
C ALA A 230 -15.91 9.20 21.08
N TYR A 231 -15.99 8.61 19.90
CA TYR A 231 -16.00 7.16 19.73
C TYR A 231 -14.73 6.50 20.25
N VAL A 232 -13.54 6.96 19.83
CA VAL A 232 -12.26 6.37 20.26
C VAL A 232 -12.09 6.47 21.77
N ASN A 233 -12.42 7.62 22.38
CA ASN A 233 -12.31 7.80 23.82
C ASN A 233 -13.37 7.00 24.60
N SER A 234 -14.52 6.68 24.00
CA SER A 234 -15.55 5.82 24.59
C SER A 234 -15.16 4.33 24.64
N LEU A 235 -14.11 3.91 23.90
CA LEU A 235 -13.63 2.52 23.95
C LEU A 235 -13.05 2.12 25.31
N GLY A 236 -12.70 3.08 26.15
CA GLY A 236 -12.22 2.83 27.52
C GLY A 236 -10.91 2.04 27.59
N LEU A 237 -10.13 2.02 26.53
CA LEU A 237 -8.85 1.32 26.48
C LEU A 237 -7.76 2.09 27.17
N SER A 238 -7.05 1.46 28.09
CA SER A 238 -5.90 2.06 28.76
C SER A 238 -4.85 2.53 27.75
N GLY A 239 -4.47 3.81 27.83
CA GLY A 239 -3.48 4.44 26.95
C GLY A 239 -3.98 4.67 25.52
N VAL A 240 -5.29 4.63 25.26
CA VAL A 240 -5.90 5.02 23.99
C VAL A 240 -6.72 6.28 24.22
N HIS A 241 -6.14 7.40 23.86
CA HIS A 241 -6.80 8.69 23.83
C HIS A 241 -6.46 9.41 22.52
N THR A 242 -7.42 10.13 22.02
CA THR A 242 -7.18 11.01 20.87
C THR A 242 -7.94 12.30 21.06
N ASP A 243 -7.48 13.35 20.43
CA ASP A 243 -8.16 14.64 20.37
C ASP A 243 -8.33 15.11 18.93
N ALA A 244 -9.15 16.13 18.74
CA ALA A 244 -9.41 16.65 17.41
C ALA A 244 -8.16 17.24 16.76
N ASN A 245 -7.25 17.79 17.57
CA ASN A 245 -5.99 18.36 17.09
C ASN A 245 -5.03 17.28 16.58
N ALA A 246 -4.90 16.16 17.31
CA ALA A 246 -4.07 15.04 16.88
C ALA A 246 -4.52 14.49 15.51
N LEU A 247 -5.82 14.26 15.33
CA LEU A 247 -6.37 13.76 14.06
C LEU A 247 -6.20 14.76 12.92
N THR A 248 -6.48 16.04 13.15
CA THR A 248 -6.36 17.07 12.10
C THR A 248 -4.92 17.39 11.76
N THR A 249 -4.02 17.38 12.75
CA THR A 249 -2.58 17.59 12.54
C THR A 249 -1.99 16.43 11.75
N THR A 250 -2.31 15.18 12.11
CA THR A 250 -1.85 14.01 11.35
C THR A 250 -2.39 14.04 9.92
N ALA A 251 -3.66 14.36 9.72
CA ALA A 251 -4.23 14.51 8.38
C ALA A 251 -3.45 15.55 7.53
N LYS A 252 -3.17 16.71 8.11
CA LYS A 252 -2.36 17.76 7.44
C LYS A 252 -0.94 17.32 7.15
N LEU A 253 -0.29 16.64 8.09
CA LEU A 253 1.10 16.16 7.92
C LEU A 253 1.22 15.14 6.80
N VAL A 254 0.21 14.28 6.62
CA VAL A 254 0.19 13.32 5.50
C VAL A 254 -0.38 13.91 4.21
N GLY A 255 -0.83 15.16 4.20
CA GLY A 255 -1.38 15.82 3.03
C GLY A 255 -2.79 15.37 2.66
N GLU A 256 -3.60 15.02 3.65
CA GLU A 256 -4.94 14.50 3.44
C GLU A 256 -5.99 15.36 4.13
N THR A 257 -7.21 15.40 3.58
CA THR A 257 -8.32 16.14 4.19
C THR A 257 -8.84 15.46 5.45
N SER A 258 -8.77 14.12 5.52
CA SER A 258 -9.17 13.32 6.67
C SER A 258 -8.50 11.96 6.63
N ILE A 259 -8.19 11.43 7.81
CA ILE A 259 -7.66 10.06 8.00
C ILE A 259 -8.69 9.13 8.67
N ILE A 260 -9.89 9.62 8.97
CA ILE A 260 -10.91 8.90 9.72
C ILE A 260 -11.54 7.82 8.85
N SER A 261 -11.80 6.65 9.45
CA SER A 261 -12.49 5.50 8.82
C SER A 261 -11.91 5.06 7.48
N ARG A 262 -10.59 5.17 7.33
CA ARG A 262 -9.85 4.61 6.21
C ARG A 262 -9.48 3.17 6.47
N THR A 263 -10.50 2.32 6.50
CA THR A 263 -10.36 0.89 6.79
C THR A 263 -9.60 0.16 5.67
N GLY A 264 -8.91 -0.92 6.02
CA GLY A 264 -8.31 -1.81 5.02
C GLY A 264 -6.81 -2.07 5.17
N GLY A 265 -6.16 -1.50 6.20
CA GLY A 265 -4.74 -1.75 6.53
C GLY A 265 -3.75 -0.89 5.73
N ALA A 266 -4.00 -0.68 4.43
CA ALA A 266 -3.12 0.08 3.55
C ALA A 266 -2.88 1.52 4.04
N PRO A 267 -3.89 2.35 4.36
CA PRO A 267 -3.66 3.69 4.89
C PRO A 267 -2.90 3.68 6.23
N THR A 268 -3.13 2.66 7.07
CA THR A 268 -2.42 2.52 8.34
C THR A 268 -0.93 2.22 8.11
N LEU A 269 -0.62 1.31 7.18
CA LEU A 269 0.76 1.03 6.78
C LEU A 269 1.41 2.28 6.20
N ALA A 270 0.71 3.04 5.37
CA ALA A 270 1.23 4.27 4.79
C ALA A 270 1.55 5.33 5.85
N VAL A 271 0.68 5.54 6.84
CA VAL A 271 0.95 6.44 7.97
C VAL A 271 2.13 5.93 8.81
N GLY A 272 2.16 4.64 9.13
CA GLY A 272 3.26 4.05 9.90
C GLY A 272 4.60 4.15 9.18
N LEU A 273 4.64 3.85 7.88
CA LEU A 273 5.82 4.00 7.05
C LEU A 273 6.27 5.47 7.01
N ALA A 274 5.35 6.41 6.76
CA ALA A 274 5.65 7.82 6.75
C ALA A 274 6.21 8.30 8.11
N THR A 275 5.64 7.81 9.22
CA THR A 275 6.08 8.12 10.60
C THR A 275 7.51 7.65 10.87
N ILE A 276 7.92 6.52 10.32
CA ILE A 276 9.28 6.00 10.47
C ILE A 276 10.25 6.71 9.50
N MET A 277 9.86 6.83 8.22
CA MET A 277 10.74 7.33 7.17
C MET A 277 11.08 8.81 7.32
N HIS A 278 10.12 9.65 7.72
CA HIS A 278 10.37 11.09 7.87
C HIS A 278 11.44 11.40 8.93
N GLN A 279 11.62 10.52 9.93
CA GLN A 279 12.63 10.73 10.98
C GLN A 279 14.06 10.61 10.45
N LEU A 280 14.27 9.85 9.38
CA LEU A 280 15.58 9.70 8.75
C LEU A 280 15.74 10.59 7.53
N PHE A 281 14.69 10.79 6.78
CA PHE A 281 14.72 11.41 5.46
C PHE A 281 13.78 12.62 5.40
N GLY A 282 14.31 13.80 5.69
CA GLY A 282 13.68 15.08 5.41
C GLY A 282 12.74 15.64 6.48
N GLY A 283 12.61 15.00 7.64
CA GLY A 283 11.80 15.51 8.75
C GLY A 283 10.29 15.59 8.44
N GLN A 284 9.55 16.33 9.25
CA GLN A 284 8.09 16.43 9.14
C GLN A 284 7.62 16.99 7.78
N ALA A 285 8.39 17.82 7.12
CA ALA A 285 8.05 18.38 5.81
C ALA A 285 7.95 17.31 4.71
N MET A 286 8.62 16.18 4.89
CA MET A 286 8.58 15.05 3.95
C MET A 286 7.55 13.98 4.32
N MET A 287 6.80 14.13 5.41
CA MET A 287 5.85 13.12 5.84
C MET A 287 4.75 12.86 4.80
N SER A 288 4.25 13.92 4.18
CA SER A 288 3.26 13.82 3.09
C SER A 288 3.83 13.08 1.86
N PHE A 289 5.07 13.38 1.48
CA PHE A 289 5.74 12.66 0.39
C PHE A 289 5.84 11.15 0.69
N TRP A 290 6.30 10.77 1.89
CA TRP A 290 6.44 9.36 2.28
C TRP A 290 5.10 8.65 2.39
N TYR A 291 4.06 9.34 2.84
CA TYR A 291 2.71 8.81 2.87
C TYR A 291 2.20 8.46 1.46
N HIS A 292 2.27 9.41 0.52
CA HIS A 292 1.79 9.18 -0.85
C HIS A 292 2.68 8.19 -1.63
N PHE A 293 3.97 8.18 -1.31
CA PHE A 293 4.87 7.16 -1.80
C PHE A 293 4.44 5.76 -1.33
N ALA A 294 4.06 5.61 -0.07
CA ALA A 294 3.55 4.36 0.46
C ALA A 294 2.20 3.95 -0.15
N ILE A 295 1.26 4.89 -0.32
CA ILE A 295 -0.02 4.64 -1.00
C ILE A 295 0.20 4.15 -2.43
N MET A 296 1.12 4.78 -3.16
CA MET A 296 1.46 4.34 -4.52
C MET A 296 2.14 2.96 -4.51
N PHE A 297 3.07 2.73 -3.58
CA PHE A 297 3.71 1.42 -3.38
C PHE A 297 2.67 0.33 -3.15
N GLU A 298 1.71 0.56 -2.24
CA GLU A 298 0.65 -0.40 -1.95
C GLU A 298 -0.28 -0.63 -3.14
N ALA A 299 -0.65 0.43 -3.86
CA ALA A 299 -1.46 0.30 -5.06
C ALA A 299 -0.78 -0.53 -6.15
N LEU A 300 0.54 -0.41 -6.29
CA LEU A 300 1.34 -1.23 -7.20
C LEU A 300 1.56 -2.65 -6.66
N PHE A 301 1.72 -2.80 -5.35
CA PHE A 301 1.93 -4.08 -4.70
C PHE A 301 0.69 -4.97 -4.74
N LEU A 302 -0.49 -4.39 -4.46
CA LEU A 302 -1.77 -5.10 -4.40
C LEU A 302 -2.38 -5.36 -5.79
N SER A 303 -1.73 -4.96 -6.87
CA SER A 303 -2.21 -5.19 -8.22
C SER A 303 -2.03 -6.67 -8.63
N LEU A 304 -2.99 -7.50 -8.26
CA LEU A 304 -3.05 -8.93 -8.61
C LEU A 304 -3.16 -9.19 -10.12
N ILE A 305 -3.56 -8.21 -10.89
CA ILE A 305 -3.73 -8.30 -12.35
C ILE A 305 -2.41 -8.66 -13.03
N HIS A 306 -1.28 -8.17 -12.50
CA HIS A 306 0.05 -8.43 -13.04
C HIS A 306 0.57 -9.84 -12.74
N ILE A 307 -0.03 -10.53 -11.79
CA ILE A 307 0.40 -11.86 -11.37
C ILE A 307 -0.43 -12.95 -12.05
N SER A 308 -1.67 -12.63 -12.42
CA SER A 308 -2.62 -13.60 -12.94
C SER A 308 -2.61 -13.78 -14.46
N GLU A 309 -1.73 -13.07 -15.18
CA GLU A 309 -1.69 -13.12 -16.63
C GLU A 309 -0.48 -13.86 -17.24
N PRO A 310 -0.40 -15.15 -17.15
CA PRO A 310 0.72 -15.87 -17.73
C PRO A 310 0.32 -17.02 -18.63
N THR A 311 -0.85 -17.00 -19.14
CA THR A 311 -1.34 -18.17 -19.90
C THR A 311 -1.15 -18.06 -21.39
N ARG A 312 -0.46 -17.03 -21.89
CA ARG A 312 -0.09 -16.98 -23.31
C ARG A 312 1.32 -17.49 -23.52
N PRO A 313 1.49 -18.62 -24.25
CA PRO A 313 2.82 -19.00 -24.73
C PRO A 313 3.33 -17.90 -25.67
N TYR A 314 4.58 -17.52 -25.51
CA TYR A 314 5.31 -16.64 -26.41
C TYR A 314 5.56 -17.35 -27.73
#